data_a5b0daba4426b55f5df888e96ba2d36e
#
_entry.id   a5b0daba4426b55f5df888e96ba2d36e
#
_cell.length_a   1.000
_cell.length_b   1.000
_cell.length_c   1.000
_cell.angle_alpha   90.00
_cell.angle_beta   90.00
_cell.angle_gamma   90.00
#
_symmetry.space_group_name_H-M   'P 1'
#
loop_
_entity.id
_entity.type
_entity.pdbx_description
1 polymer ?
#
loop_
_entity_poly.entity_id
_entity_poly.type
_entity_poly.pdbx_seq_one_letter_code
_entity_poly.pdbx_strand_id
1 'polypeptide(L)'
;MKSLGVYLKHYKKESIIAPLFKLLEVVFDLLVPMVVAQIIDVGIAGNNRPYIVSRFGILVLMASVGLCCSFTAQYFAAKASVGCATELRQAVFDHIQALSFTELDTIGTDTLITRLINDINQVQNGINMGLRLLLRSPFIVFGSVVMAFTVNVKCAIVFLVTIPILFVAVFGIMLVSIPLFKKVQAALDRVTGMTRENLNGVRVIRAFCREEQSVADFEKSNDELTRLNEFVGKISALLNPLTYVLINIAAVVLIWQAGLQVNIGSMQQGQVVALYNYMLQIIVELIKLASLIITLNKSVACAERVSGVLAVPTTMNYPAKGGAAKKVTGDAAVTFKNVSFTYAGAGAESLSDISFTAKRGQTIGIIGGTGSGKSTLVSLISRFYDATSGDVMVDGENVKNYTKEELCNKVGVVQQKAVLFKGSIRDNMKWGKEDATDAEIWEALTTAQAKEVVEGKQDQLDFMLEQNGKNLSGGQKQRLSIARALVKKPEILILDDSSSALDFATDAKLRKAVHNLEENTTTFLVSQRIAGIRQADQILVLGNGTLEGNGTHDELMKTCEVYREIYFSQFPEERAAYNNESGVIA
;
A
#
# COMPACT_ATOMS: atom_id res chain seq x y z
N MET A 1 0.13 -11.66 14.42
CA MET A 1 1.38 -11.48 15.23
C MET A 1 2.34 -12.68 15.18
N LYS A 2 1.89 -13.95 15.33
CA LYS A 2 2.81 -15.12 15.25
C LYS A 2 3.53 -15.22 13.89
N SER A 3 2.88 -14.88 12.79
CA SER A 3 3.46 -14.89 11.43
C SER A 3 4.57 -13.86 11.24
N LEU A 4 4.45 -12.67 11.81
CA LEU A 4 5.48 -11.62 11.69
C LEU A 4 6.67 -11.86 12.61
N GLY A 5 6.49 -12.61 13.71
CA GLY A 5 7.58 -13.01 14.60
C GLY A 5 8.64 -13.88 13.92
N VAL A 6 8.34 -14.48 12.75
CA VAL A 6 9.32 -15.25 11.97
C VAL A 6 10.44 -14.35 11.46
N TYR A 7 10.13 -13.17 10.95
CA TYR A 7 11.13 -12.21 10.46
C TYR A 7 12.02 -11.67 11.57
N LEU A 8 11.47 -11.48 12.79
CA LEU A 8 12.27 -11.06 13.93
C LEU A 8 13.19 -12.19 14.44
N LYS A 9 12.85 -13.46 14.18
CA LYS A 9 13.69 -14.60 14.56
C LYS A 9 15.07 -14.60 13.88
N HIS A 10 15.21 -14.02 12.70
CA HIS A 10 16.51 -13.89 12.04
C HIS A 10 17.44 -12.92 12.80
N TYR A 11 16.89 -11.99 13.58
CA TYR A 11 17.62 -10.99 14.36
C TYR A 11 17.57 -11.28 15.87
N LYS A 12 17.56 -12.57 16.28
CA LYS A 12 17.47 -12.97 17.69
C LYS A 12 18.60 -12.40 18.54
N LYS A 13 19.83 -12.45 18.02
CA LYS A 13 21.02 -11.94 18.73
C LYS A 13 20.86 -10.46 19.02
N GLU A 14 20.54 -9.68 18.01
CA GLU A 14 20.32 -8.23 18.09
C GLU A 14 19.16 -7.89 19.03
N SER A 15 18.08 -8.64 18.96
CA SER A 15 16.87 -8.46 19.78
C SER A 15 17.10 -8.79 21.28
N ILE A 16 18.15 -9.57 21.62
CA ILE A 16 18.54 -9.85 23.00
C ILE A 16 19.61 -8.87 23.47
N ILE A 17 20.61 -8.57 22.62
CA ILE A 17 21.72 -7.69 22.97
C ILE A 17 21.23 -6.27 23.24
N ALA A 18 20.32 -5.74 22.40
CA ALA A 18 19.84 -4.37 22.55
C ALA A 18 19.19 -4.09 23.93
N PRO A 19 18.19 -4.87 24.39
CA PRO A 19 17.64 -4.70 25.74
C PRO A 19 18.64 -4.95 26.85
N LEU A 20 19.57 -5.92 26.70
CA LEU A 20 20.57 -6.22 27.71
C LEU A 20 21.50 -5.03 27.98
N PHE A 21 22.05 -4.44 26.91
CA PHE A 21 22.90 -3.24 27.04
C PHE A 21 22.10 -2.04 27.53
N LYS A 22 20.80 -1.98 27.20
CA LYS A 22 19.93 -0.91 27.72
C LYS A 22 19.64 -1.07 29.21
N LEU A 23 19.51 -2.30 29.70
CA LEU A 23 19.41 -2.57 31.13
C LEU A 23 20.73 -2.27 31.86
N LEU A 24 21.88 -2.59 31.26
CA LEU A 24 23.18 -2.27 31.84
C LEU A 24 23.38 -0.74 31.99
N GLU A 25 22.97 0.03 30.95
CA GLU A 25 22.95 1.50 31.03
C GLU A 25 22.11 1.98 32.22
N VAL A 26 20.93 1.39 32.45
CA VAL A 26 20.04 1.75 33.55
C VAL A 26 20.70 1.50 34.93
N VAL A 27 21.46 0.41 35.07
CA VAL A 27 22.20 0.14 36.31
C VAL A 27 23.15 1.30 36.61
N PHE A 28 23.88 1.80 35.61
CA PHE A 28 24.75 2.99 35.80
C PHE A 28 23.93 4.23 36.14
N ASP A 29 22.81 4.48 35.44
CA ASP A 29 21.92 5.63 35.72
C ASP A 29 21.41 5.63 37.15
N LEU A 30 21.12 4.46 37.74
CA LEU A 30 20.67 4.30 39.13
C LEU A 30 21.81 4.49 40.16
N LEU A 31 23.07 4.21 39.79
CA LEU A 31 24.21 4.35 40.68
C LEU A 31 24.72 5.80 40.74
N VAL A 32 24.55 6.61 39.70
CA VAL A 32 25.01 8.00 39.64
C VAL A 32 24.55 8.84 40.83
N PRO A 33 23.24 8.86 41.22
CA PRO A 33 22.80 9.65 42.38
C PRO A 33 23.48 9.26 43.68
N MET A 34 23.84 7.98 43.88
CA MET A 34 24.54 7.50 45.06
C MET A 34 26.00 8.01 45.11
N VAL A 35 26.69 8.03 43.95
CA VAL A 35 28.06 8.59 43.88
C VAL A 35 28.03 10.10 44.12
N VAL A 36 27.01 10.80 43.60
CA VAL A 36 26.81 12.24 43.89
C VAL A 36 26.58 12.47 45.38
N ALA A 37 25.75 11.63 46.05
CA ALA A 37 25.58 11.72 47.49
C ALA A 37 26.90 11.58 48.25
N GLN A 38 27.76 10.61 47.89
CA GLN A 38 29.07 10.43 48.49
C GLN A 38 30.00 11.65 48.29
N ILE A 39 29.94 12.31 47.14
CA ILE A 39 30.69 13.55 46.90
C ILE A 39 30.24 14.63 47.89
N ILE A 40 28.92 14.78 48.09
CA ILE A 40 28.36 15.79 49.00
C ILE A 40 28.71 15.45 50.45
N ASP A 41 28.43 14.25 50.90
CA ASP A 41 28.47 13.84 52.30
C ASP A 41 29.89 13.65 52.84
N VAL A 42 30.80 13.11 52.03
CA VAL A 42 32.18 12.81 52.44
C VAL A 42 33.17 13.83 51.84
N GLY A 43 32.97 14.19 50.58
CA GLY A 43 33.90 15.06 49.86
C GLY A 43 33.76 16.51 50.29
N ILE A 44 32.56 17.08 50.17
CA ILE A 44 32.30 18.50 50.44
C ILE A 44 32.23 18.75 51.93
N ALA A 45 31.45 17.98 52.68
CA ALA A 45 31.31 18.13 54.12
C ALA A 45 32.62 17.89 54.86
N GLY A 46 33.48 16.96 54.39
CA GLY A 46 34.80 16.67 54.93
C GLY A 46 35.94 17.53 54.36
N ASN A 47 35.66 18.48 53.46
CA ASN A 47 36.63 19.30 52.73
C ASN A 47 37.79 18.48 52.11
N ASN A 48 37.47 17.26 51.64
CA ASN A 48 38.41 16.28 51.10
C ASN A 48 38.48 16.37 49.56
N ARG A 49 39.34 17.27 49.05
CA ARG A 49 39.52 17.49 47.60
C ARG A 49 39.97 16.24 46.84
N PRO A 50 40.95 15.43 47.31
CA PRO A 50 41.34 14.20 46.62
C PRO A 50 40.17 13.20 46.45
N TYR A 51 39.29 13.09 47.45
CA TYR A 51 38.11 12.23 47.39
C TYR A 51 37.11 12.72 46.34
N ILE A 52 36.87 14.05 46.29
CA ILE A 52 36.00 14.65 45.27
C ILE A 52 36.51 14.32 43.88
N VAL A 53 37.82 14.55 43.60
CA VAL A 53 38.41 14.26 42.28
C VAL A 53 38.33 12.78 41.93
N SER A 54 38.58 11.88 42.88
CA SER A 54 38.44 10.43 42.64
C SER A 54 37.00 10.03 42.28
N ARG A 55 35.99 10.53 43.02
CA ARG A 55 34.58 10.25 42.76
C ARG A 55 34.07 10.88 41.45
N PHE A 56 34.58 12.09 41.15
CA PHE A 56 34.31 12.71 39.84
C PHE A 56 34.86 11.84 38.68
N GLY A 57 36.10 11.30 38.86
CA GLY A 57 36.64 10.34 37.87
C GLY A 57 35.75 9.10 37.68
N ILE A 58 35.18 8.58 38.78
CA ILE A 58 34.20 7.46 38.73
C ILE A 58 32.93 7.88 37.94
N LEU A 59 32.38 9.08 38.19
CA LEU A 59 31.22 9.58 37.43
C LEU A 59 31.52 9.69 35.94
N VAL A 60 32.68 10.21 35.55
CA VAL A 60 33.11 10.29 34.15
C VAL A 60 33.24 8.90 33.54
N LEU A 61 33.83 7.95 34.27
CA LEU A 61 33.93 6.56 33.82
C LEU A 61 32.54 5.93 33.63
N MET A 62 31.64 6.07 34.59
CA MET A 62 30.27 5.56 34.51
C MET A 62 29.50 6.18 33.34
N ALA A 63 29.61 7.48 33.14
CA ALA A 63 29.01 8.18 32.02
C ALA A 63 29.57 7.66 30.68
N SER A 64 30.88 7.45 30.58
CA SER A 64 31.51 6.92 29.35
C SER A 64 31.08 5.50 29.05
N VAL A 65 31.04 4.63 30.05
CA VAL A 65 30.56 3.23 29.90
C VAL A 65 29.05 3.22 29.56
N GLY A 66 28.25 4.03 30.25
CA GLY A 66 26.83 4.19 29.98
C GLY A 66 26.56 4.65 28.52
N LEU A 67 27.38 5.61 28.05
CA LEU A 67 27.33 6.08 26.66
C LEU A 67 27.63 4.96 25.66
N CYS A 68 28.69 4.18 25.89
CA CYS A 68 29.00 3.00 25.06
C CYS A 68 27.88 1.97 25.06
N CYS A 69 27.30 1.70 26.23
CA CYS A 69 26.13 0.80 26.33
C CYS A 69 24.94 1.33 25.56
N SER A 70 24.67 2.64 25.63
CA SER A 70 23.59 3.28 24.92
C SER A 70 23.76 3.19 23.40
N PHE A 71 24.94 3.49 22.87
CA PHE A 71 25.26 3.35 21.45
C PHE A 71 25.10 1.92 20.97
N THR A 72 25.63 0.97 21.71
CA THR A 72 25.51 -0.47 21.39
C THR A 72 24.05 -0.89 21.36
N ALA A 73 23.27 -0.53 22.37
CA ALA A 73 21.85 -0.84 22.43
C ALA A 73 21.07 -0.23 21.24
N GLN A 74 21.35 1.03 20.89
CA GLN A 74 20.69 1.71 19.78
C GLN A 74 21.06 1.09 18.44
N TYR A 75 22.32 0.76 18.22
CA TYR A 75 22.79 0.14 17.00
C TYR A 75 22.10 -1.22 16.76
N PHE A 76 22.08 -2.10 17.78
CA PHE A 76 21.44 -3.41 17.64
C PHE A 76 19.92 -3.33 17.53
N ALA A 77 19.27 -2.41 18.25
CA ALA A 77 17.83 -2.17 18.11
C ALA A 77 17.47 -1.65 16.70
N ALA A 78 18.27 -0.73 16.16
CA ALA A 78 18.10 -0.23 14.80
C ALA A 78 18.31 -1.34 13.76
N LYS A 79 19.40 -2.12 13.89
CA LYS A 79 19.70 -3.23 12.99
C LYS A 79 18.59 -4.27 12.97
N ALA A 80 18.07 -4.67 14.14
CA ALA A 80 16.97 -5.62 14.24
C ALA A 80 15.67 -5.08 13.64
N SER A 81 15.31 -3.83 13.96
CA SER A 81 14.04 -3.23 13.49
C SER A 81 14.05 -2.95 11.99
N VAL A 82 15.15 -2.39 11.46
CA VAL A 82 15.30 -2.11 10.02
C VAL A 82 15.38 -3.41 9.23
N GLY A 83 16.19 -4.38 9.69
CA GLY A 83 16.33 -5.67 9.02
C GLY A 83 14.99 -6.43 8.95
N CYS A 84 14.29 -6.52 10.06
CA CYS A 84 12.95 -7.12 10.10
C CYS A 84 11.96 -6.40 9.16
N ALA A 85 11.97 -5.07 9.12
CA ALA A 85 11.11 -4.31 8.22
C ALA A 85 11.47 -4.50 6.73
N THR A 86 12.75 -4.66 6.42
CA THR A 86 13.23 -4.92 5.05
C THR A 86 12.75 -6.29 4.57
N GLU A 87 12.95 -7.34 5.37
CA GLU A 87 12.46 -8.68 5.03
C GLU A 87 10.94 -8.72 4.92
N LEU A 88 10.24 -8.06 5.84
CA LEU A 88 8.77 -7.98 5.79
C LEU A 88 8.28 -7.25 4.54
N ARG A 89 8.94 -6.17 4.16
CA ARG A 89 8.61 -5.41 2.95
C ARG A 89 8.82 -6.24 1.70
N GLN A 90 9.93 -6.98 1.64
CA GLN A 90 10.20 -7.90 0.53
C GLN A 90 9.12 -9.00 0.46
N ALA A 91 8.83 -9.66 1.58
CA ALA A 91 7.83 -10.72 1.61
C ALA A 91 6.43 -10.24 1.21
N VAL A 92 6.01 -9.04 1.65
CA VAL A 92 4.74 -8.44 1.24
C VAL A 92 4.75 -8.11 -0.25
N PHE A 93 5.85 -7.57 -0.77
CA PHE A 93 5.97 -7.25 -2.20
C PHE A 93 5.91 -8.52 -3.06
N ASP A 94 6.67 -9.55 -2.70
CA ASP A 94 6.67 -10.84 -3.40
C ASP A 94 5.27 -11.49 -3.39
N HIS A 95 4.59 -11.40 -2.24
CA HIS A 95 3.22 -11.90 -2.11
C HIS A 95 2.24 -11.13 -3.00
N ILE A 96 2.32 -9.79 -3.02
CA ILE A 96 1.48 -8.94 -3.90
C ILE A 96 1.69 -9.31 -5.38
N GLN A 97 2.93 -9.60 -5.81
CA GLN A 97 3.21 -10.02 -7.18
C GLN A 97 2.67 -11.42 -7.52
N ALA A 98 2.43 -12.23 -6.50
CA ALA A 98 1.84 -13.57 -6.65
C ALA A 98 0.29 -13.57 -6.62
N LEU A 99 -0.35 -12.50 -6.15
CA LEU A 99 -1.81 -12.37 -6.11
C LEU A 99 -2.40 -12.29 -7.52
N SER A 100 -3.62 -12.82 -7.68
CA SER A 100 -4.40 -12.66 -8.91
C SER A 100 -5.08 -11.28 -8.96
N PHE A 101 -5.64 -10.95 -10.12
CA PHE A 101 -6.39 -9.70 -10.26
C PHE A 101 -7.62 -9.66 -9.34
N THR A 102 -8.24 -10.80 -9.05
CA THR A 102 -9.39 -10.90 -8.12
C THR A 102 -9.04 -10.37 -6.73
N GLU A 103 -7.91 -10.80 -6.17
CA GLU A 103 -7.45 -10.32 -4.86
C GLU A 103 -6.99 -8.87 -4.91
N LEU A 104 -6.28 -8.47 -5.99
CA LEU A 104 -5.81 -7.10 -6.18
C LEU A 104 -6.99 -6.11 -6.26
N ASP A 105 -8.05 -6.47 -6.97
CA ASP A 105 -9.27 -5.64 -7.08
C ASP A 105 -10.02 -5.58 -5.75
N THR A 106 -10.09 -6.69 -5.02
CA THR A 106 -10.78 -6.77 -3.72
C THR A 106 -10.08 -5.93 -2.65
N ILE A 107 -8.74 -5.98 -2.60
CA ILE A 107 -7.95 -5.25 -1.59
C ILE A 107 -7.78 -3.78 -1.98
N GLY A 108 -7.59 -3.51 -3.25
CA GLY A 108 -7.30 -2.20 -3.83
C GLY A 108 -5.84 -1.77 -3.71
N THR A 109 -5.33 -1.20 -4.79
CA THR A 109 -3.91 -0.79 -4.92
C THR A 109 -3.49 0.23 -3.85
N ASP A 110 -4.34 1.22 -3.55
CA ASP A 110 -4.05 2.26 -2.54
C ASP A 110 -3.88 1.65 -1.13
N THR A 111 -4.68 0.63 -0.82
CA THR A 111 -4.54 -0.12 0.43
C THR A 111 -3.21 -0.85 0.48
N LEU A 112 -2.84 -1.57 -0.58
CA LEU A 112 -1.58 -2.31 -0.66
C LEU A 112 -0.36 -1.40 -0.50
N ILE A 113 -0.35 -0.23 -1.16
CA ILE A 113 0.70 0.79 -1.02
C ILE A 113 0.79 1.26 0.44
N THR A 114 -0.35 1.54 1.08
CA THR A 114 -0.38 1.97 2.48
C THR A 114 0.18 0.88 3.41
N ARG A 115 -0.14 -0.40 3.18
CA ARG A 115 0.40 -1.53 3.96
C ARG A 115 1.92 -1.64 3.78
N LEU A 116 2.39 -1.58 2.53
CA LEU A 116 3.81 -1.76 2.19
C LEU A 116 4.70 -0.64 2.75
N ILE A 117 4.21 0.61 2.75
CA ILE A 117 4.99 1.77 3.15
C ILE A 117 4.69 2.16 4.60
N ASN A 118 3.46 2.61 4.88
CA ASN A 118 3.14 3.25 6.15
C ASN A 118 3.04 2.25 7.30
N ASP A 119 2.33 1.14 7.09
CA ASP A 119 2.13 0.17 8.16
C ASP A 119 3.42 -0.55 8.54
N ILE A 120 4.26 -0.93 7.57
CA ILE A 120 5.56 -1.56 7.86
C ILE A 120 6.50 -0.57 8.57
N ASN A 121 6.51 0.71 8.20
CA ASN A 121 7.28 1.72 8.92
C ASN A 121 6.82 1.86 10.38
N GLN A 122 5.51 1.78 10.63
CA GLN A 122 4.98 1.83 11.99
C GLN A 122 5.35 0.58 12.79
N VAL A 123 5.37 -0.60 12.15
CA VAL A 123 5.87 -1.85 12.76
C VAL A 123 7.36 -1.72 13.11
N GLN A 124 8.17 -1.19 12.20
CA GLN A 124 9.61 -0.92 12.42
C GLN A 124 9.82 -0.04 13.65
N ASN A 125 9.07 1.08 13.73
CA ASN A 125 9.15 2.02 14.86
C ASN A 125 8.75 1.33 16.18
N GLY A 126 7.71 0.52 16.17
CA GLY A 126 7.28 -0.23 17.34
C GLY A 126 8.32 -1.24 17.82
N ILE A 127 8.95 -1.98 16.90
CA ILE A 127 10.04 -2.91 17.23
C ILE A 127 11.23 -2.14 17.83
N ASN A 128 11.65 -1.04 17.19
CA ASN A 128 12.77 -0.23 17.67
C ASN A 128 12.53 0.31 19.09
N MET A 129 11.37 0.94 19.30
CA MET A 129 11.00 1.47 20.61
C MET A 129 10.79 0.37 21.65
N GLY A 130 10.19 -0.75 21.25
CA GLY A 130 10.01 -1.90 22.13
C GLY A 130 11.33 -2.46 22.65
N LEU A 131 12.31 -2.68 21.77
CA LEU A 131 13.63 -3.19 22.14
C LEU A 131 14.41 -2.22 23.05
N ARG A 132 14.17 -0.92 22.97
CA ARG A 132 14.90 0.11 23.72
C ARG A 132 14.26 0.50 25.03
N LEU A 133 12.93 0.59 25.10
CA LEU A 133 12.22 1.25 26.19
C LEU A 133 11.34 0.29 27.02
N LEU A 134 10.90 -0.83 26.44
CA LEU A 134 9.93 -1.72 27.11
C LEU A 134 10.44 -2.29 28.43
N LEU A 135 11.71 -2.65 28.50
CA LEU A 135 12.35 -3.13 29.71
C LEU A 135 12.98 -1.99 30.52
N ARG A 136 13.49 -0.95 29.87
CA ARG A 136 14.17 0.18 30.49
C ARG A 136 13.27 0.91 31.47
N SER A 137 12.11 1.38 31.03
CA SER A 137 11.26 2.24 31.85
C SER A 137 10.74 1.57 33.12
N PRO A 138 10.21 0.32 33.08
CA PRO A 138 9.87 -0.37 34.32
C PRO A 138 11.08 -0.61 35.23
N PHE A 139 12.24 -0.96 34.65
CA PHE A 139 13.44 -1.26 35.44
C PHE A 139 13.98 -0.01 36.16
N ILE A 140 13.91 1.19 35.55
CA ILE A 140 14.27 2.44 36.24
C ILE A 140 13.28 2.74 37.35
N VAL A 141 11.97 2.60 37.12
CA VAL A 141 10.94 2.88 38.14
C VAL A 141 11.12 1.97 39.35
N PHE A 142 11.17 0.65 39.14
CA PHE A 142 11.37 -0.30 40.23
C PHE A 142 12.75 -0.19 40.86
N GLY A 143 13.80 0.01 40.04
CA GLY A 143 15.16 0.18 40.51
C GLY A 143 15.33 1.45 41.39
N SER A 144 14.69 2.56 41.01
CA SER A 144 14.70 3.78 41.84
C SER A 144 14.01 3.57 43.18
N VAL A 145 12.93 2.78 43.23
CA VAL A 145 12.27 2.40 44.50
C VAL A 145 13.21 1.57 45.37
N VAL A 146 13.82 0.52 44.79
CA VAL A 146 14.79 -0.33 45.51
C VAL A 146 15.94 0.51 46.05
N MET A 147 16.52 1.41 45.22
CA MET A 147 17.58 2.31 45.64
C MET A 147 17.13 3.27 46.75
N ALA A 148 15.89 3.76 46.70
CA ALA A 148 15.35 4.58 47.82
C ALA A 148 15.25 3.80 49.14
N PHE A 149 14.86 2.52 49.10
CA PHE A 149 14.83 1.64 50.28
C PHE A 149 16.24 1.39 50.84
N THR A 150 17.28 1.31 50.00
CA THR A 150 18.67 1.15 50.50
C THR A 150 19.18 2.40 51.19
N VAL A 151 18.67 3.59 50.84
CA VAL A 151 19.05 4.84 51.46
C VAL A 151 18.32 5.06 52.78
N ASN A 152 16.99 5.07 52.77
CA ASN A 152 16.20 5.23 54.00
C ASN A 152 14.78 4.72 53.81
N VAL A 153 14.35 3.76 54.67
CA VAL A 153 13.04 3.12 54.58
C VAL A 153 11.87 4.09 54.74
N LYS A 154 11.96 5.05 55.67
CA LYS A 154 10.90 6.03 55.94
C LYS A 154 10.67 6.97 54.74
N CYS A 155 11.77 7.42 54.09
CA CYS A 155 11.69 8.20 52.90
C CYS A 155 11.21 7.39 51.68
N ALA A 156 11.55 6.10 51.61
CA ALA A 156 11.12 5.19 50.53
C ALA A 156 9.60 4.96 50.49
N ILE A 157 8.91 5.05 51.65
CA ILE A 157 7.43 4.97 51.70
C ILE A 157 6.77 6.08 50.84
N VAL A 158 7.38 7.27 50.76
CA VAL A 158 6.90 8.38 49.94
C VAL A 158 6.82 7.95 48.46
N PHE A 159 7.83 7.19 47.98
CA PHE A 159 7.83 6.66 46.63
C PHE A 159 6.72 5.63 46.40
N LEU A 160 6.52 4.73 47.40
CA LEU A 160 5.50 3.69 47.35
C LEU A 160 4.08 4.28 47.24
N VAL A 161 3.82 5.45 47.81
CA VAL A 161 2.54 6.16 47.73
C VAL A 161 2.46 7.00 46.45
N THR A 162 3.55 7.70 46.08
CA THR A 162 3.56 8.63 44.95
C THR A 162 3.44 7.92 43.60
N ILE A 163 4.10 6.76 43.43
CA ILE A 163 4.11 6.06 42.13
C ILE A 163 2.70 5.58 41.73
N PRO A 164 1.89 4.91 42.58
CA PRO A 164 0.52 4.56 42.23
C PRO A 164 -0.36 5.78 41.92
N ILE A 165 -0.21 6.87 42.67
CA ILE A 165 -0.97 8.12 42.42
C ILE A 165 -0.62 8.69 41.04
N LEU A 166 0.66 8.78 40.72
CA LEU A 166 1.13 9.22 39.40
C LEU A 166 0.67 8.28 38.30
N PHE A 167 0.75 6.98 38.53
CA PHE A 167 0.28 5.98 37.58
C PHE A 167 -1.22 6.16 37.27
N VAL A 168 -2.06 6.29 38.30
CA VAL A 168 -3.50 6.54 38.13
C VAL A 168 -3.75 7.87 37.40
N ALA A 169 -3.04 8.94 37.74
CA ALA A 169 -3.18 10.24 37.08
C ALA A 169 -2.79 10.17 35.58
N VAL A 170 -1.61 9.63 35.26
CA VAL A 170 -1.11 9.54 33.88
C VAL A 170 -1.97 8.62 33.02
N PHE A 171 -2.19 7.39 33.52
CA PHE A 171 -3.00 6.42 32.76
C PHE A 171 -4.48 6.76 32.74
N GLY A 172 -5.01 7.40 33.79
CA GLY A 172 -6.38 7.89 33.82
C GLY A 172 -6.64 8.92 32.71
N ILE A 173 -5.79 9.95 32.63
CA ILE A 173 -5.88 10.95 31.54
C ILE A 173 -5.70 10.29 30.18
N MET A 174 -4.74 9.38 30.05
CA MET A 174 -4.48 8.69 28.78
C MET A 174 -5.70 7.86 28.33
N LEU A 175 -6.31 7.09 29.21
CA LEU A 175 -7.47 6.25 28.90
C LEU A 175 -8.70 7.08 28.50
N VAL A 176 -8.88 8.26 29.11
CA VAL A 176 -9.94 9.21 28.71
C VAL A 176 -9.61 9.86 27.35
N SER A 177 -8.35 10.20 27.11
CA SER A 177 -7.93 10.89 25.88
C SER A 177 -7.97 10.00 24.64
N ILE A 178 -7.67 8.69 24.74
CA ILE A 178 -7.64 7.77 23.60
C ILE A 178 -8.96 7.76 22.79
N PRO A 179 -10.15 7.55 23.37
CA PRO A 179 -11.41 7.56 22.62
C PRO A 179 -11.75 8.95 22.05
N LEU A 180 -11.32 10.00 22.72
CA LEU A 180 -11.52 11.38 22.24
C LEU A 180 -10.63 11.66 21.04
N PHE A 181 -9.36 11.23 21.03
CA PHE A 181 -8.50 11.33 19.85
C PHE A 181 -9.06 10.56 18.65
N LYS A 182 -9.75 9.42 18.87
CA LYS A 182 -10.43 8.72 17.77
C LYS A 182 -11.56 9.55 17.15
N LYS A 183 -12.30 10.31 17.97
CA LYS A 183 -13.34 11.25 17.46
C LYS A 183 -12.73 12.39 16.67
N VAL A 184 -11.63 12.97 17.15
CA VAL A 184 -10.86 14.00 16.43
C VAL A 184 -10.38 13.45 15.09
N GLN A 185 -9.83 12.22 15.06
CA GLN A 185 -9.37 11.60 13.83
C GLN A 185 -10.51 11.41 12.83
N ALA A 186 -11.66 10.94 13.27
CA ALA A 186 -12.84 10.80 12.39
C ALA A 186 -13.34 12.14 11.82
N ALA A 187 -13.29 13.22 12.62
CA ALA A 187 -13.60 14.56 12.14
C ALA A 187 -12.55 15.07 11.13
N LEU A 188 -11.26 14.82 11.38
CA LEU A 188 -10.16 15.14 10.45
C LEU A 188 -10.30 14.39 9.13
N ASP A 189 -10.66 13.10 9.18
CA ASP A 189 -10.87 12.28 7.98
C ASP A 189 -12.04 12.83 7.14
N ARG A 190 -13.10 13.33 7.80
CA ARG A 190 -14.24 14.01 7.13
C ARG A 190 -13.79 15.29 6.41
N VAL A 191 -13.05 16.18 7.10
CA VAL A 191 -12.52 17.42 6.52
C VAL A 191 -11.57 17.10 5.35
N THR A 192 -10.69 16.11 5.51
CA THR A 192 -9.77 15.66 4.46
C THR A 192 -10.53 15.09 3.26
N GLY A 193 -11.57 14.28 3.50
CA GLY A 193 -12.45 13.74 2.47
C GLY A 193 -13.13 14.85 1.66
N MET A 194 -13.75 15.80 2.35
CA MET A 194 -14.39 16.98 1.73
C MET A 194 -13.38 17.83 0.94
N THR A 195 -12.19 18.07 1.47
CA THR A 195 -11.11 18.78 0.76
C THR A 195 -10.74 18.07 -0.54
N ARG A 196 -10.58 16.75 -0.50
CA ARG A 196 -10.27 15.94 -1.68
C ARG A 196 -11.40 16.01 -2.71
N GLU A 197 -12.65 15.90 -2.28
CA GLU A 197 -13.82 15.98 -3.13
C GLU A 197 -13.90 17.37 -3.79
N ASN A 198 -13.74 18.45 -3.04
CA ASN A 198 -13.77 19.82 -3.53
C ASN A 198 -12.65 20.09 -4.53
N LEU A 199 -11.43 19.63 -4.28
CA LEU A 199 -10.30 19.80 -5.20
C LEU A 199 -10.48 19.01 -6.50
N ASN A 200 -10.97 17.78 -6.41
CA ASN A 200 -11.27 16.96 -7.59
C ASN A 200 -12.47 17.52 -8.38
N GLY A 201 -13.49 18.02 -7.67
CA GLY A 201 -14.72 18.55 -8.23
C GLY A 201 -14.72 20.06 -8.49
N VAL A 202 -13.59 20.75 -8.37
CA VAL A 202 -13.53 22.24 -8.43
C VAL A 202 -14.15 22.82 -9.70
N ARG A 203 -14.00 22.12 -10.84
CA ARG A 203 -14.61 22.54 -12.12
C ARG A 203 -16.13 22.45 -12.08
N VAL A 204 -16.66 21.42 -11.42
CA VAL A 204 -18.10 21.22 -11.25
C VAL A 204 -18.66 22.28 -10.29
N ILE A 205 -18.02 22.49 -9.14
CA ILE A 205 -18.42 23.52 -8.17
C ILE A 205 -18.53 24.89 -8.84
N ARG A 206 -17.52 25.28 -9.64
CA ARG A 206 -17.52 26.55 -10.38
C ARG A 206 -18.54 26.60 -11.50
N ALA A 207 -18.73 25.49 -12.24
CA ALA A 207 -19.72 25.44 -13.32
C ALA A 207 -21.16 25.61 -12.81
N PHE A 208 -21.44 25.22 -11.58
CA PHE A 208 -22.74 25.34 -10.94
C PHE A 208 -22.85 26.53 -9.94
N CYS A 209 -21.81 27.36 -9.84
CA CYS A 209 -21.73 28.52 -8.93
C CYS A 209 -22.03 28.13 -7.46
N ARG A 210 -21.44 27.05 -6.97
CA ARG A 210 -21.66 26.50 -5.62
C ARG A 210 -20.50 26.74 -4.67
N GLU A 211 -19.62 27.71 -4.95
CA GLU A 211 -18.43 28.01 -4.15
C GLU A 211 -18.82 28.40 -2.72
N GLU A 212 -19.81 29.31 -2.55
CA GLU A 212 -20.23 29.77 -1.23
C GLU A 212 -20.77 28.62 -0.37
N GLN A 213 -21.58 27.75 -0.97
CA GLN A 213 -22.11 26.58 -0.26
C GLN A 213 -20.97 25.61 0.13
N SER A 214 -20.01 25.36 -0.77
CA SER A 214 -18.86 24.50 -0.51
C SER A 214 -17.98 25.04 0.62
N VAL A 215 -17.79 26.38 0.67
CA VAL A 215 -17.06 27.05 1.75
C VAL A 215 -17.82 26.92 3.08
N ALA A 216 -19.14 27.16 3.10
CA ALA A 216 -19.95 27.05 4.31
C ALA A 216 -19.95 25.62 4.88
N ASP A 217 -20.06 24.60 4.03
CA ASP A 217 -20.00 23.19 4.44
C ASP A 217 -18.61 22.82 5.00
N PHE A 218 -17.54 23.33 4.38
CA PHE A 218 -16.17 23.16 4.87
C PHE A 218 -15.97 23.84 6.23
N GLU A 219 -16.39 25.11 6.38
CA GLU A 219 -16.30 25.85 7.64
C GLU A 219 -17.02 25.12 8.77
N LYS A 220 -18.24 24.64 8.53
CA LYS A 220 -19.02 23.88 9.52
C LYS A 220 -18.25 22.61 9.99
N SER A 221 -17.67 21.86 9.04
CA SER A 221 -16.92 20.65 9.37
C SER A 221 -15.59 20.96 10.06
N ASN A 222 -14.93 22.06 9.68
CA ASN A 222 -13.70 22.54 10.29
C ASN A 222 -13.94 23.07 11.71
N ASP A 223 -15.06 23.75 11.96
CA ASP A 223 -15.45 24.20 13.29
C ASP A 223 -15.73 23.02 14.23
N GLU A 224 -16.39 21.96 13.75
CA GLU A 224 -16.59 20.73 14.52
C GLU A 224 -15.24 20.11 14.90
N LEU A 225 -14.30 19.98 13.93
CA LEU A 225 -12.94 19.50 14.17
C LEU A 225 -12.22 20.38 15.19
N THR A 226 -12.32 21.70 15.06
CA THR A 226 -11.68 22.67 15.94
C THR A 226 -12.19 22.52 17.38
N ARG A 227 -13.52 22.46 17.58
CA ARG A 227 -14.12 22.26 18.92
C ARG A 227 -13.67 20.95 19.56
N LEU A 228 -13.64 19.86 18.77
CA LEU A 228 -13.15 18.56 19.26
C LEU A 228 -11.67 18.63 19.64
N ASN A 229 -10.82 19.24 18.79
CA ASN A 229 -9.40 19.41 19.07
C ASN A 229 -9.14 20.25 20.33
N GLU A 230 -9.87 21.36 20.48
CA GLU A 230 -9.77 22.18 21.69
C GLU A 230 -10.17 21.42 22.95
N PHE A 231 -11.27 20.68 22.89
CA PHE A 231 -11.74 19.90 24.04
C PHE A 231 -10.72 18.81 24.44
N VAL A 232 -10.23 18.06 23.46
CA VAL A 232 -9.21 17.03 23.70
C VAL A 232 -7.87 17.66 24.13
N GLY A 233 -7.54 18.80 23.51
CA GLY A 233 -6.35 19.59 23.88
C GLY A 233 -6.41 20.04 25.34
N LYS A 234 -7.53 20.56 25.83
CA LYS A 234 -7.72 20.96 27.24
C LYS A 234 -7.54 19.78 28.20
N ILE A 235 -8.09 18.60 27.87
CA ILE A 235 -7.93 17.38 28.70
C ILE A 235 -6.47 16.92 28.68
N SER A 236 -5.88 16.84 27.50
CA SER A 236 -4.48 16.38 27.36
C SER A 236 -3.49 17.35 27.98
N ALA A 237 -3.76 18.66 27.93
CA ALA A 237 -2.95 19.69 28.53
C ALA A 237 -2.89 19.60 30.05
N LEU A 238 -3.88 18.99 30.70
CA LEU A 238 -3.87 18.75 32.15
C LEU A 238 -2.80 17.75 32.58
N LEU A 239 -2.31 16.91 31.66
CA LEU A 239 -1.35 15.85 32.00
C LEU A 239 -0.07 16.45 32.66
N ASN A 240 0.54 17.42 32.00
CA ASN A 240 1.78 18.03 32.50
C ASN A 240 1.58 18.81 33.82
N PRO A 241 0.66 19.78 33.92
CA PRO A 241 0.46 20.49 35.17
C PRO A 241 0.11 19.56 36.34
N LEU A 242 -0.79 18.59 36.12
CA LEU A 242 -1.20 17.67 37.17
C LEU A 242 -0.04 16.80 37.65
N THR A 243 0.73 16.23 36.72
CA THR A 243 1.92 15.46 37.07
C THR A 243 2.96 16.30 37.78
N TYR A 244 3.24 17.54 37.32
CA TYR A 244 4.18 18.46 38.01
C TYR A 244 3.71 18.83 39.42
N VAL A 245 2.41 19.09 39.62
CA VAL A 245 1.87 19.40 40.96
C VAL A 245 2.04 18.20 41.89
N LEU A 246 1.63 17.01 41.45
CA LEU A 246 1.77 15.79 42.24
C LEU A 246 3.20 15.52 42.66
N ILE A 247 4.13 15.74 41.74
CA ILE A 247 5.57 15.54 41.96
C ILE A 247 6.13 16.56 42.93
N ASN A 248 5.83 17.84 42.73
CA ASN A 248 6.32 18.88 43.64
C ASN A 248 5.78 18.68 45.06
N ILE A 249 4.51 18.25 45.20
CA ILE A 249 3.96 17.87 46.50
C ILE A 249 4.74 16.69 47.07
N ALA A 250 4.98 15.64 46.28
CA ALA A 250 5.75 14.48 46.72
C ALA A 250 7.21 14.87 47.06
N ALA A 251 7.83 15.77 46.29
CA ALA A 251 9.17 16.29 46.57
C ALA A 251 9.21 17.09 47.87
N VAL A 252 8.23 17.95 48.13
CA VAL A 252 8.13 18.69 49.42
C VAL A 252 7.95 17.72 50.58
N VAL A 253 7.07 16.73 50.45
CA VAL A 253 6.89 15.70 51.50
C VAL A 253 8.19 14.88 51.73
N LEU A 254 8.88 14.52 50.61
CA LEU A 254 10.15 13.80 50.66
C LEU A 254 11.21 14.63 51.39
N ILE A 255 11.40 15.92 51.00
CA ILE A 255 12.39 16.82 51.59
C ILE A 255 12.07 17.04 53.08
N TRP A 256 10.80 17.24 53.42
CA TRP A 256 10.39 17.39 54.81
C TRP A 256 10.74 16.13 55.62
N GLN A 257 10.33 14.94 55.15
CA GLN A 257 10.60 13.68 55.84
C GLN A 257 12.11 13.39 55.90
N ALA A 258 12.85 13.67 54.82
CA ALA A 258 14.29 13.52 54.79
C ALA A 258 14.99 14.50 55.73
N GLY A 259 14.53 15.75 55.84
CA GLY A 259 15.04 16.75 56.77
C GLY A 259 14.89 16.28 58.25
N LEU A 260 13.77 15.69 58.58
CA LEU A 260 13.56 15.07 59.92
C LEU A 260 14.56 13.93 60.16
N GLN A 261 14.84 13.08 59.17
CA GLN A 261 15.81 11.97 59.30
C GLN A 261 17.26 12.50 59.38
N VAL A 262 17.61 13.58 58.67
CA VAL A 262 18.91 14.25 58.80
C VAL A 262 19.08 14.84 60.17
N ASN A 263 18.07 15.53 60.72
CA ASN A 263 18.12 16.14 62.06
C ASN A 263 18.29 15.10 63.20
N ILE A 264 17.75 13.91 63.00
CA ILE A 264 17.90 12.77 63.95
C ILE A 264 19.28 12.08 63.76
N GLY A 265 20.04 12.44 62.72
CA GLY A 265 21.34 11.83 62.38
C GLY A 265 21.24 10.45 61.69
N SER A 266 20.06 10.05 61.25
CA SER A 266 19.87 8.77 60.54
C SER A 266 20.13 8.83 59.04
N MET A 267 20.35 10.02 58.50
CA MET A 267 20.60 10.26 57.07
C MET A 267 21.51 11.49 56.85
N GLN A 268 22.26 11.51 55.75
CA GLN A 268 23.12 12.61 55.37
C GLN A 268 22.50 13.50 54.28
N GLN A 269 22.99 14.72 54.10
CA GLN A 269 22.41 15.70 53.14
C GLN A 269 22.49 15.25 51.70
N GLY A 270 23.60 14.63 51.28
CA GLY A 270 23.77 14.10 49.92
C GLY A 270 22.78 12.97 49.59
N GLN A 271 22.41 12.18 50.59
CA GLN A 271 21.39 11.13 50.44
C GLN A 271 20.01 11.72 50.12
N VAL A 272 19.68 12.92 50.65
CA VAL A 272 18.44 13.65 50.28
C VAL A 272 18.44 14.02 48.80
N VAL A 273 19.61 14.52 48.31
CA VAL A 273 19.77 14.85 46.90
C VAL A 273 19.63 13.62 46.01
N ALA A 274 20.17 12.48 46.44
CA ALA A 274 19.99 11.20 45.69
C ALA A 274 18.52 10.78 45.60
N LEU A 275 17.79 10.81 46.69
CA LEU A 275 16.37 10.49 46.73
C LEU A 275 15.55 11.42 45.83
N TYR A 276 15.83 12.73 45.85
CA TYR A 276 15.17 13.69 44.96
C TYR A 276 15.45 13.39 43.48
N ASN A 277 16.67 13.04 43.11
CA ASN A 277 17.02 12.64 41.76
C ASN A 277 16.27 11.35 41.31
N TYR A 278 16.16 10.33 42.17
CA TYR A 278 15.37 9.14 41.88
C TYR A 278 13.91 9.48 41.61
N MET A 279 13.33 10.38 42.39
CA MET A 279 11.94 10.82 42.18
C MET A 279 11.78 11.48 40.81
N LEU A 280 12.69 12.36 40.39
CA LEU A 280 12.67 12.98 39.07
C LEU A 280 12.80 11.97 37.94
N GLN A 281 13.66 10.94 38.07
CA GLN A 281 13.82 9.90 37.07
C GLN A 281 12.53 9.11 36.86
N ILE A 282 11.82 8.75 37.94
CA ILE A 282 10.55 7.97 37.85
C ILE A 282 9.53 8.68 36.98
N ILE A 283 9.40 10.00 37.09
CA ILE A 283 8.43 10.80 36.33
C ILE A 283 8.69 10.72 34.84
N VAL A 284 9.94 11.02 34.46
CA VAL A 284 10.36 11.02 33.06
C VAL A 284 10.09 9.64 32.43
N GLU A 285 10.38 8.58 33.19
CA GLU A 285 10.17 7.22 32.68
C GLU A 285 8.69 6.79 32.65
N LEU A 286 7.84 7.26 33.56
CA LEU A 286 6.39 7.01 33.48
C LEU A 286 5.76 7.68 32.25
N ILE A 287 6.14 8.91 31.91
CA ILE A 287 5.67 9.61 30.72
C ILE A 287 6.13 8.87 29.45
N LYS A 288 7.41 8.45 29.41
CA LYS A 288 7.94 7.65 28.29
C LYS A 288 7.22 6.32 28.15
N LEU A 289 6.90 5.65 29.26
CA LEU A 289 6.16 4.38 29.25
C LEU A 289 4.76 4.55 28.66
N ALA A 290 4.05 5.62 29.01
CA ALA A 290 2.73 5.91 28.43
C ALA A 290 2.82 6.10 26.90
N SER A 291 3.79 6.89 26.41
CA SER A 291 4.04 7.09 24.97
C SER A 291 4.39 5.80 24.25
N LEU A 292 5.20 4.94 24.92
CA LEU A 292 5.59 3.64 24.39
C LEU A 292 4.38 2.73 24.18
N ILE A 293 3.47 2.65 25.15
CA ILE A 293 2.26 1.82 25.06
C ILE A 293 1.41 2.25 23.85
N ILE A 294 1.23 3.55 23.64
CA ILE A 294 0.49 4.07 22.49
C ILE A 294 1.17 3.65 21.17
N THR A 295 2.49 3.79 21.09
CA THR A 295 3.26 3.44 19.89
C THR A 295 3.21 1.93 19.62
N LEU A 296 3.36 1.11 20.64
CA LEU A 296 3.25 -0.36 20.53
C LEU A 296 1.87 -0.80 20.06
N ASN A 297 0.80 -0.22 20.62
CA ASN A 297 -0.56 -0.54 20.20
C ASN A 297 -0.82 -0.19 18.73
N LYS A 298 -0.34 0.98 18.27
CA LYS A 298 -0.39 1.35 16.84
C LYS A 298 0.39 0.36 15.97
N SER A 299 1.60 0.00 16.42
CA SER A 299 2.45 -0.94 15.69
C SER A 299 1.83 -2.33 15.60
N VAL A 300 1.21 -2.82 16.68
CA VAL A 300 0.48 -4.11 16.69
C VAL A 300 -0.69 -4.09 15.69
N ALA A 301 -1.50 -3.03 15.69
CA ALA A 301 -2.60 -2.89 14.75
C ALA A 301 -2.11 -2.85 13.28
N CYS A 302 -1.00 -2.15 13.01
CA CYS A 302 -0.37 -2.15 11.69
C CYS A 302 0.14 -3.54 11.30
N ALA A 303 0.77 -4.24 12.24
CA ALA A 303 1.27 -5.60 12.05
C ALA A 303 0.13 -6.58 11.71
N GLU A 304 -1.03 -6.45 12.34
CA GLU A 304 -2.21 -7.28 12.05
C GLU A 304 -2.72 -7.02 10.63
N ARG A 305 -2.77 -5.76 10.19
CA ARG A 305 -3.17 -5.41 8.82
C ARG A 305 -2.20 -5.95 7.77
N VAL A 306 -0.89 -5.84 8.00
CA VAL A 306 0.14 -6.42 7.12
C VAL A 306 0.04 -7.94 7.08
N SER A 307 -0.15 -8.57 8.24
CA SER A 307 -0.38 -10.02 8.33
C SER A 307 -1.65 -10.46 7.60
N GLY A 308 -2.69 -9.61 7.58
CA GLY A 308 -3.92 -9.84 6.82
C GLY A 308 -3.65 -9.94 5.31
N VAL A 309 -2.80 -9.06 4.77
CA VAL A 309 -2.40 -9.13 3.35
C VAL A 309 -1.64 -10.42 3.05
N LEU A 310 -0.67 -10.79 3.89
CA LEU A 310 0.11 -12.03 3.72
C LEU A 310 -0.72 -13.30 3.89
N ALA A 311 -1.87 -13.22 4.55
CA ALA A 311 -2.77 -14.35 4.76
C ALA A 311 -3.78 -14.56 3.62
N VAL A 312 -3.89 -13.62 2.68
CA VAL A 312 -4.79 -13.76 1.52
C VAL A 312 -4.26 -14.87 0.63
N PRO A 313 -5.02 -15.96 0.41
CA PRO A 313 -4.58 -17.02 -0.48
C PRO A 313 -4.67 -16.55 -1.93
N THR A 314 -3.74 -16.98 -2.76
CA THR A 314 -3.83 -16.81 -4.20
C THR A 314 -4.89 -17.77 -4.74
N THR A 315 -5.95 -17.26 -5.38
CA THR A 315 -7.01 -18.11 -5.94
C THR A 315 -6.60 -18.76 -7.26
N MET A 316 -5.65 -18.17 -7.99
CA MET A 316 -5.12 -18.69 -9.23
C MET A 316 -3.89 -19.55 -9.01
N ASN A 317 -3.98 -20.83 -9.38
CA ASN A 317 -2.86 -21.76 -9.36
C ASN A 317 -2.39 -22.04 -10.79
N TYR A 318 -1.14 -21.73 -11.07
CA TYR A 318 -0.49 -22.12 -12.31
C TYR A 318 0.29 -23.43 -12.12
N PRO A 319 0.24 -24.37 -13.06
CA PRO A 319 1.06 -25.58 -12.96
C PRO A 319 2.56 -25.23 -13.01
N ALA A 320 3.37 -25.92 -12.21
CA ALA A 320 4.82 -25.70 -12.13
C ALA A 320 5.56 -26.10 -13.41
N LYS A 321 4.98 -27.02 -14.20
CA LYS A 321 5.42 -27.38 -15.54
C LYS A 321 4.19 -27.35 -16.43
N GLY A 322 4.26 -26.69 -17.57
CA GLY A 322 3.24 -26.76 -18.58
C GLY A 322 2.98 -28.22 -18.94
N GLY A 323 1.73 -28.63 -18.97
CA GLY A 323 1.39 -29.89 -19.61
C GLY A 323 1.94 -29.78 -21.02
N ALA A 324 2.83 -30.70 -21.43
CA ALA A 324 3.43 -30.66 -22.75
C ALA A 324 2.32 -30.37 -23.77
N ALA A 325 2.40 -29.20 -24.41
CA ALA A 325 1.41 -28.80 -25.38
C ALA A 325 1.31 -29.93 -26.39
N LYS A 326 0.27 -30.73 -26.26
CA LYS A 326 -0.07 -31.67 -27.33
C LYS A 326 -0.18 -30.80 -28.57
N LYS A 327 0.62 -31.07 -29.59
CA LYS A 327 0.51 -30.41 -30.89
C LYS A 327 -0.96 -30.48 -31.28
N VAL A 328 -1.66 -29.36 -31.11
CA VAL A 328 -3.09 -29.32 -31.38
C VAL A 328 -3.27 -29.36 -32.89
N THR A 329 -3.87 -30.42 -33.35
CA THR A 329 -4.33 -30.62 -34.72
C THR A 329 -5.71 -29.95 -34.89
N GLY A 330 -5.79 -28.65 -34.75
CA GLY A 330 -7.06 -27.91 -34.88
C GLY A 330 -6.84 -26.47 -35.36
N ASP A 331 -7.80 -25.96 -36.11
CA ASP A 331 -7.83 -24.61 -36.71
C ASP A 331 -8.26 -23.53 -35.68
N ALA A 332 -8.68 -23.94 -34.46
CA ALA A 332 -9.18 -23.07 -33.41
C ALA A 332 -8.05 -22.45 -32.58
N ALA A 333 -7.95 -21.12 -32.58
CA ALA A 333 -7.04 -20.38 -31.72
C ALA A 333 -7.62 -20.19 -30.31
N VAL A 334 -8.89 -19.79 -30.20
CA VAL A 334 -9.60 -19.59 -28.94
C VAL A 334 -10.98 -20.23 -29.00
N THR A 335 -11.37 -20.95 -27.94
CA THR A 335 -12.70 -21.53 -27.81
C THR A 335 -13.27 -21.30 -26.44
N PHE A 336 -14.49 -20.77 -26.37
CA PHE A 336 -15.28 -20.65 -25.15
C PHE A 336 -16.40 -21.73 -25.21
N LYS A 337 -16.56 -22.48 -24.11
CA LYS A 337 -17.60 -23.52 -23.98
C LYS A 337 -18.40 -23.25 -22.72
N ASN A 338 -19.64 -22.76 -22.90
CA ASN A 338 -20.61 -22.46 -21.83
C ASN A 338 -19.97 -21.68 -20.66
N VAL A 339 -19.26 -20.61 -21.00
CA VAL A 339 -18.45 -19.83 -20.02
C VAL A 339 -19.32 -18.81 -19.33
N SER A 340 -19.39 -18.89 -18.00
CA SER A 340 -19.94 -17.84 -17.15
C SER A 340 -18.88 -17.28 -16.21
N PHE A 341 -19.01 -15.99 -15.87
CA PHE A 341 -18.08 -15.32 -14.98
C PHE A 341 -18.76 -14.27 -14.10
N THR A 342 -18.40 -14.30 -12.80
CA THR A 342 -18.86 -13.33 -11.80
C THR A 342 -17.65 -12.74 -11.08
N TYR A 343 -17.55 -11.40 -11.00
CA TYR A 343 -16.52 -10.76 -10.20
C TYR A 343 -16.73 -11.01 -8.70
N ALA A 344 -15.67 -11.10 -7.94
CA ALA A 344 -15.73 -11.28 -6.49
C ALA A 344 -16.56 -10.14 -5.86
N GLY A 345 -17.58 -10.51 -5.08
CA GLY A 345 -18.50 -9.56 -4.44
C GLY A 345 -19.58 -8.96 -5.33
N ALA A 346 -19.65 -9.30 -6.62
CA ALA A 346 -20.75 -8.91 -7.49
C ALA A 346 -21.99 -9.76 -7.24
N GLY A 347 -23.17 -9.15 -7.27
CA GLY A 347 -24.46 -9.83 -7.08
C GLY A 347 -25.03 -10.49 -8.35
N ALA A 348 -24.41 -10.26 -9.53
CA ALA A 348 -24.87 -10.79 -10.82
C ALA A 348 -23.69 -11.26 -11.67
N GLU A 349 -23.94 -12.18 -12.58
CA GLU A 349 -22.97 -12.62 -13.57
C GLU A 349 -22.63 -11.50 -14.54
N SER A 350 -21.33 -11.35 -14.82
CA SER A 350 -20.84 -10.40 -15.83
C SER A 350 -20.76 -11.00 -17.22
N LEU A 351 -20.69 -12.34 -17.29
CA LEU A 351 -20.83 -13.14 -18.50
C LEU A 351 -21.65 -14.39 -18.15
N SER A 352 -22.61 -14.73 -19.00
CA SER A 352 -23.49 -15.88 -18.84
C SER A 352 -23.52 -16.72 -20.11
N ASP A 353 -23.15 -17.98 -19.99
CA ASP A 353 -23.26 -19.04 -21.05
C ASP A 353 -22.65 -18.63 -22.40
N ILE A 354 -21.46 -18.05 -22.40
CA ILE A 354 -20.75 -17.62 -23.60
C ILE A 354 -20.13 -18.84 -24.31
N SER A 355 -20.49 -19.05 -25.58
CA SER A 355 -19.94 -20.11 -26.42
C SER A 355 -19.61 -19.60 -27.82
N PHE A 356 -18.33 -19.68 -28.23
CA PHE A 356 -17.86 -19.36 -29.56
C PHE A 356 -16.50 -20.00 -29.84
N THR A 357 -16.12 -20.02 -31.13
CA THR A 357 -14.79 -20.46 -31.56
C THR A 357 -14.21 -19.43 -32.52
N ALA A 358 -12.99 -18.96 -32.25
CA ALA A 358 -12.18 -18.11 -33.12
C ALA A 358 -11.08 -18.97 -33.79
N LYS A 359 -10.97 -18.89 -35.12
CA LYS A 359 -9.93 -19.61 -35.85
C LYS A 359 -8.62 -18.84 -35.89
N ARG A 360 -7.53 -19.55 -36.16
CA ARG A 360 -6.21 -18.94 -36.32
C ARG A 360 -6.20 -17.93 -37.47
N GLY A 361 -5.51 -16.82 -37.27
CA GLY A 361 -5.40 -15.76 -38.28
C GLY A 361 -6.66 -14.92 -38.48
N GLN A 362 -7.78 -15.23 -37.81
CA GLN A 362 -8.99 -14.43 -37.89
C GLN A 362 -8.92 -13.14 -37.07
N THR A 363 -9.59 -12.12 -37.56
CA THR A 363 -9.92 -10.92 -36.80
C THR A 363 -11.32 -11.04 -36.22
N ILE A 364 -11.43 -11.03 -34.88
CA ILE A 364 -12.68 -11.13 -34.14
C ILE A 364 -13.03 -9.74 -33.59
N GLY A 365 -14.12 -9.17 -34.05
CA GLY A 365 -14.69 -7.94 -33.53
C GLY A 365 -15.60 -8.23 -32.33
N ILE A 366 -15.48 -7.48 -31.24
CA ILE A 366 -16.35 -7.58 -30.07
C ILE A 366 -17.05 -6.25 -29.86
N ILE A 367 -18.38 -6.23 -29.91
CA ILE A 367 -19.22 -5.04 -29.76
C ILE A 367 -20.33 -5.26 -28.75
N GLY A 368 -20.86 -4.17 -28.20
CA GLY A 368 -21.96 -4.15 -27.24
C GLY A 368 -21.96 -2.87 -26.44
N GLY A 369 -22.99 -2.63 -25.68
CA GLY A 369 -23.13 -1.47 -24.80
C GLY A 369 -22.04 -1.38 -23.71
N THR A 370 -21.97 -0.26 -23.01
CA THR A 370 -21.12 -0.14 -21.83
C THR A 370 -21.61 -1.10 -20.75
N GLY A 371 -20.69 -1.86 -20.14
CA GLY A 371 -21.04 -2.87 -19.13
C GLY A 371 -21.50 -4.22 -19.69
N SER A 372 -21.52 -4.44 -21.01
CA SER A 372 -21.96 -5.71 -21.62
C SER A 372 -20.99 -6.90 -21.44
N GLY A 373 -19.85 -6.72 -20.77
CA GLY A 373 -18.89 -7.80 -20.51
C GLY A 373 -17.72 -7.92 -21.51
N LYS A 374 -17.54 -6.99 -22.46
CA LYS A 374 -16.49 -7.06 -23.51
C LYS A 374 -15.08 -7.24 -22.97
N SER A 375 -14.64 -6.34 -22.07
CA SER A 375 -13.31 -6.40 -21.44
C SER A 375 -13.17 -7.62 -20.55
N THR A 376 -14.25 -8.04 -19.91
CA THR A 376 -14.29 -9.27 -19.11
C THR A 376 -14.02 -10.50 -19.98
N LEU A 377 -14.67 -10.61 -21.15
CA LEU A 377 -14.47 -11.71 -22.06
C LEU A 377 -13.00 -11.85 -22.50
N VAL A 378 -12.38 -10.77 -22.94
CA VAL A 378 -10.97 -10.82 -23.38
C VAL A 378 -10.00 -11.05 -22.22
N SER A 379 -10.34 -10.62 -21.00
CA SER A 379 -9.55 -10.87 -19.79
C SER A 379 -9.49 -12.35 -19.41
N LEU A 380 -10.52 -13.15 -19.77
CA LEU A 380 -10.53 -14.59 -19.55
C LEU A 380 -9.59 -15.32 -20.53
N ILE A 381 -9.38 -14.81 -21.74
CA ILE A 381 -8.41 -15.37 -22.72
C ILE A 381 -6.99 -15.29 -22.16
N SER A 382 -6.65 -14.15 -21.55
CA SER A 382 -5.33 -13.91 -20.94
C SER A 382 -5.21 -14.57 -19.56
N ARG A 383 -6.28 -15.19 -19.07
CA ARG A 383 -6.37 -15.71 -17.71
C ARG A 383 -6.01 -14.68 -16.63
N PHE A 384 -6.50 -13.44 -16.79
CA PHE A 384 -6.44 -12.45 -15.70
C PHE A 384 -7.43 -12.81 -14.59
N TYR A 385 -8.51 -13.51 -14.97
CA TYR A 385 -9.48 -14.13 -14.08
C TYR A 385 -9.75 -15.55 -14.56
N ASP A 386 -10.13 -16.44 -13.66
CA ASP A 386 -10.62 -17.78 -14.00
C ASP A 386 -12.15 -17.74 -14.17
N ALA A 387 -12.68 -18.39 -15.21
CA ALA A 387 -14.11 -18.55 -15.39
C ALA A 387 -14.77 -19.23 -14.18
N THR A 388 -15.95 -18.74 -13.78
CA THR A 388 -16.74 -19.32 -12.70
C THR A 388 -17.29 -20.70 -13.10
N SER A 389 -17.73 -20.84 -14.37
CA SER A 389 -18.14 -22.10 -14.97
C SER A 389 -17.76 -22.14 -16.44
N GLY A 390 -17.76 -23.35 -17.03
CA GLY A 390 -17.33 -23.57 -18.40
C GLY A 390 -15.83 -23.57 -18.61
N ASP A 391 -15.39 -23.71 -19.86
CA ASP A 391 -14.00 -23.86 -20.25
C ASP A 391 -13.58 -22.80 -21.27
N VAL A 392 -12.49 -22.11 -21.00
CA VAL A 392 -11.77 -21.25 -21.94
C VAL A 392 -10.55 -22.01 -22.43
N MET A 393 -10.45 -22.19 -23.74
CA MET A 393 -9.36 -22.91 -24.38
C MET A 393 -8.57 -21.99 -25.30
N VAL A 394 -7.26 -22.10 -25.26
CA VAL A 394 -6.30 -21.49 -26.18
C VAL A 394 -5.56 -22.62 -26.87
N ASP A 395 -5.51 -22.61 -28.19
CA ASP A 395 -4.90 -23.68 -28.99
C ASP A 395 -5.43 -25.09 -28.63
N GLY A 396 -6.72 -25.18 -28.26
CA GLY A 396 -7.39 -26.43 -27.88
C GLY A 396 -7.05 -26.96 -26.47
N GLU A 397 -6.20 -26.27 -25.72
CA GLU A 397 -5.88 -26.58 -24.33
C GLU A 397 -6.53 -25.57 -23.39
N ASN A 398 -7.06 -26.04 -22.24
CA ASN A 398 -7.66 -25.16 -21.24
C ASN A 398 -6.61 -24.18 -20.69
N VAL A 399 -6.97 -22.90 -20.58
CA VAL A 399 -6.06 -21.86 -20.07
C VAL A 399 -5.51 -22.16 -18.66
N LYS A 400 -6.21 -22.98 -17.88
CA LYS A 400 -5.79 -23.41 -16.54
C LYS A 400 -4.60 -24.37 -16.56
N ASN A 401 -4.31 -25.01 -17.69
CA ASN A 401 -3.24 -26.00 -17.84
C ASN A 401 -1.92 -25.36 -18.33
N TYR A 402 -1.94 -24.10 -18.73
CA TYR A 402 -0.74 -23.36 -19.11
C TYR A 402 0.03 -22.85 -17.89
N THR A 403 1.36 -22.82 -17.97
CA THR A 403 2.13 -21.97 -17.07
C THR A 403 1.86 -20.49 -17.36
N LYS A 404 2.11 -19.63 -16.39
CA LYS A 404 1.93 -18.18 -16.57
C LYS A 404 2.76 -17.66 -17.75
N GLU A 405 4.01 -18.12 -17.87
CA GLU A 405 4.92 -17.70 -18.94
C GLU A 405 4.48 -18.16 -20.32
N GLU A 406 4.05 -19.43 -20.46
CA GLU A 406 3.55 -19.96 -21.74
C GLU A 406 2.36 -19.16 -22.25
N LEU A 407 1.34 -18.93 -21.40
CA LEU A 407 0.15 -18.17 -21.80
C LEU A 407 0.49 -16.71 -22.08
N CYS A 408 1.28 -16.09 -21.20
CA CYS A 408 1.75 -14.72 -21.45
C CYS A 408 2.53 -14.60 -22.77
N ASN A 409 3.32 -15.60 -23.17
CA ASN A 409 4.08 -15.55 -24.43
C ASN A 409 3.17 -15.65 -25.66
N LYS A 410 2.06 -16.39 -25.58
CA LYS A 410 1.11 -16.54 -26.67
C LYS A 410 0.17 -15.34 -26.84
N VAL A 411 -0.22 -14.69 -25.75
CA VAL A 411 -1.23 -13.63 -25.76
C VAL A 411 -0.59 -12.27 -25.52
N GLY A 412 -0.74 -11.36 -26.47
CA GLY A 412 -0.40 -9.94 -26.33
C GLY A 412 -1.65 -9.14 -26.00
N VAL A 413 -1.64 -8.37 -24.92
CA VAL A 413 -2.81 -7.59 -24.48
C VAL A 413 -2.49 -6.11 -24.46
N VAL A 414 -3.33 -5.33 -25.13
CA VAL A 414 -3.38 -3.87 -25.02
C VAL A 414 -4.64 -3.49 -24.28
N GLN A 415 -4.46 -3.00 -23.06
CA GLN A 415 -5.55 -2.58 -22.19
C GLN A 415 -6.16 -1.25 -22.66
N GLN A 416 -7.43 -1.02 -22.33
CA GLN A 416 -8.16 0.22 -22.62
C GLN A 416 -7.40 1.47 -22.12
N LYS A 417 -6.86 1.41 -20.89
CA LYS A 417 -6.05 2.49 -20.33
C LYS A 417 -4.57 2.22 -20.60
N ALA A 418 -3.98 3.02 -21.46
CA ALA A 418 -2.54 2.94 -21.75
C ALA A 418 -1.70 3.31 -20.51
N VAL A 419 -0.90 2.38 -20.02
CA VAL A 419 0.04 2.57 -18.91
C VAL A 419 1.47 2.40 -19.43
N LEU A 420 2.28 3.47 -19.28
CA LEU A 420 3.70 3.46 -19.60
C LEU A 420 4.51 3.70 -18.32
N PHE A 421 5.61 2.96 -18.18
CA PHE A 421 6.49 3.09 -17.04
C PHE A 421 7.48 4.24 -17.24
N LYS A 422 7.92 4.84 -16.13
CA LYS A 422 9.03 5.80 -16.15
C LYS A 422 10.29 5.08 -16.61
N GLY A 423 10.97 5.62 -17.63
CA GLY A 423 12.14 5.04 -18.27
C GLY A 423 12.18 5.45 -19.74
N SER A 424 13.08 4.90 -20.53
CA SER A 424 13.14 5.19 -21.96
C SER A 424 11.98 4.53 -22.72
N ILE A 425 11.72 4.99 -23.95
CA ILE A 425 10.80 4.29 -24.86
C ILE A 425 11.31 2.87 -25.09
N ARG A 426 12.60 2.69 -25.31
CA ARG A 426 13.27 1.39 -25.44
C ARG A 426 12.95 0.46 -24.28
N ASP A 427 13.11 0.94 -23.04
CA ASP A 427 12.80 0.14 -21.84
C ASP A 427 11.33 -0.29 -21.83
N ASN A 428 10.42 0.63 -22.21
CA ASN A 428 8.99 0.30 -22.28
C ASN A 428 8.69 -0.74 -23.37
N MET A 429 9.38 -0.72 -24.50
CA MET A 429 9.21 -1.75 -25.55
C MET A 429 9.75 -3.11 -25.10
N LYS A 430 10.86 -3.14 -24.39
CA LYS A 430 11.47 -4.37 -23.85
C LYS A 430 10.62 -5.07 -22.80
N TRP A 431 9.58 -4.43 -22.25
CA TRP A 431 8.57 -5.16 -21.45
C TRP A 431 7.78 -6.18 -22.29
N GLY A 432 7.68 -5.99 -23.59
CA GLY A 432 7.09 -6.99 -24.49
C GLY A 432 8.02 -8.17 -24.74
N LYS A 433 9.32 -7.89 -24.96
CA LYS A 433 10.38 -8.88 -25.20
C LYS A 433 11.70 -8.29 -24.70
N GLU A 434 12.30 -8.90 -23.67
CA GLU A 434 13.49 -8.38 -22.96
C GLU A 434 14.71 -8.22 -23.87
N ASP A 435 14.93 -9.19 -24.76
CA ASP A 435 16.04 -9.24 -25.73
C ASP A 435 15.69 -8.62 -27.09
N ALA A 436 14.61 -7.83 -27.17
CA ALA A 436 14.20 -7.16 -28.41
C ALA A 436 15.32 -6.30 -28.98
N THR A 437 15.62 -6.50 -30.26
CA THR A 437 16.54 -5.67 -31.02
C THR A 437 15.89 -4.35 -31.41
N ASP A 438 16.71 -3.34 -31.70
CA ASP A 438 16.19 -2.04 -32.20
C ASP A 438 15.39 -2.20 -33.48
N ALA A 439 15.78 -3.13 -34.37
CA ALA A 439 15.04 -3.41 -35.60
C ALA A 439 13.62 -3.92 -35.32
N GLU A 440 13.47 -4.88 -34.38
CA GLU A 440 12.17 -5.41 -33.95
C GLU A 440 11.31 -4.31 -33.29
N ILE A 441 11.92 -3.45 -32.49
CA ILE A 441 11.24 -2.32 -31.85
C ILE A 441 10.73 -1.35 -32.91
N TRP A 442 11.55 -0.96 -33.91
CA TRP A 442 11.14 -0.08 -34.98
C TRP A 442 10.08 -0.69 -35.90
N GLU A 443 10.14 -1.99 -36.15
CA GLU A 443 9.08 -2.73 -36.87
C GLU A 443 7.73 -2.62 -36.14
N ALA A 444 7.72 -2.91 -34.83
CA ALA A 444 6.53 -2.81 -34.00
C ALA A 444 5.99 -1.38 -33.90
N LEU A 445 6.87 -0.37 -33.78
CA LEU A 445 6.51 1.04 -33.77
C LEU A 445 5.89 1.47 -35.12
N THR A 446 6.38 0.92 -36.22
CA THR A 446 5.85 1.21 -37.55
C THR A 446 4.45 0.62 -37.71
N THR A 447 4.26 -0.63 -37.33
CA THR A 447 2.95 -1.31 -37.34
C THR A 447 1.94 -0.60 -36.44
N ALA A 448 2.35 -0.18 -35.25
CA ALA A 448 1.53 0.56 -34.29
C ALA A 448 1.29 2.04 -34.66
N GLN A 449 1.75 2.50 -35.83
CA GLN A 449 1.68 3.90 -36.28
C GLN A 449 2.33 4.88 -35.27
N ALA A 450 3.35 4.41 -34.53
CA ALA A 450 4.06 5.18 -33.51
C ALA A 450 5.43 5.69 -33.96
N LYS A 451 5.91 5.26 -35.14
CA LYS A 451 7.24 5.61 -35.69
C LYS A 451 7.49 7.12 -35.69
N GLU A 452 6.61 7.89 -36.30
CA GLU A 452 6.71 9.35 -36.37
C GLU A 452 6.75 10.03 -35.00
N VAL A 453 6.03 9.44 -34.00
CA VAL A 453 6.03 9.95 -32.62
C VAL A 453 7.40 9.83 -32.00
N VAL A 454 8.09 8.72 -32.25
CA VAL A 454 9.41 8.42 -31.67
C VAL A 454 10.50 9.19 -32.45
N GLU A 455 10.45 9.21 -33.78
CA GLU A 455 11.39 9.97 -34.62
C GLU A 455 11.35 11.47 -34.30
N GLY A 456 10.17 12.01 -33.96
CA GLY A 456 10.01 13.42 -33.56
C GLY A 456 10.53 13.75 -32.16
N LYS A 457 11.07 12.77 -31.41
CA LYS A 457 11.72 13.00 -30.10
C LYS A 457 13.23 13.15 -30.29
N GLN A 458 13.85 14.04 -29.48
CA GLN A 458 15.26 14.37 -29.58
C GLN A 458 16.17 13.13 -29.46
N ASP A 459 15.83 12.20 -28.55
CA ASP A 459 16.62 10.99 -28.27
C ASP A 459 15.97 9.72 -28.84
N GLN A 460 14.95 9.84 -29.68
CA GLN A 460 14.22 8.73 -30.30
C GLN A 460 13.84 7.62 -29.30
N LEU A 461 14.40 6.39 -29.45
CA LEU A 461 14.11 5.26 -28.55
C LEU A 461 14.59 5.50 -27.11
N ASP A 462 15.58 6.34 -26.91
CA ASP A 462 16.14 6.64 -25.59
C ASP A 462 15.46 7.85 -24.92
N PHE A 463 14.44 8.45 -25.56
CA PHE A 463 13.64 9.50 -24.97
C PHE A 463 12.97 9.03 -23.67
N MET A 464 13.19 9.81 -22.59
CA MET A 464 12.70 9.48 -21.26
C MET A 464 11.22 9.81 -21.09
N LEU A 465 10.44 8.80 -20.73
CA LEU A 465 9.04 8.91 -20.33
C LEU A 465 8.90 9.22 -18.85
N GLU A 466 8.02 10.15 -18.53
CA GLU A 466 7.60 10.39 -17.16
C GLU A 466 6.64 9.28 -16.67
N GLN A 467 6.41 9.23 -15.37
CA GLN A 467 5.46 8.28 -14.77
C GLN A 467 4.08 8.37 -15.45
N ASN A 468 3.56 7.22 -15.88
CA ASN A 468 2.32 7.11 -16.68
C ASN A 468 2.39 7.86 -18.02
N GLY A 469 3.57 8.13 -18.54
CA GLY A 469 3.77 8.83 -19.82
C GLY A 469 3.15 10.23 -19.83
N LYS A 470 3.19 10.99 -18.72
CA LYS A 470 2.55 12.32 -18.60
C LYS A 470 3.01 13.33 -19.66
N ASN A 471 4.21 13.14 -20.18
CA ASN A 471 4.81 13.95 -21.25
C ASN A 471 4.40 13.52 -22.68
N LEU A 472 3.38 12.66 -22.82
CA LEU A 472 2.81 12.21 -24.08
C LEU A 472 1.30 12.48 -24.15
N SER A 473 0.77 12.68 -25.36
CA SER A 473 -0.68 12.73 -25.59
C SER A 473 -1.33 11.33 -25.41
N GLY A 474 -2.65 11.29 -25.21
CA GLY A 474 -3.39 10.02 -25.05
C GLY A 474 -3.18 9.06 -26.22
N GLY A 475 -3.28 9.56 -27.47
CA GLY A 475 -3.06 8.75 -28.66
C GLY A 475 -1.61 8.28 -28.83
N GLN A 476 -0.63 9.08 -28.40
CA GLN A 476 0.78 8.67 -28.40
C GLN A 476 1.03 7.54 -27.40
N LYS A 477 0.47 7.62 -26.17
CA LYS A 477 0.55 6.54 -25.18
C LYS A 477 -0.07 5.26 -25.69
N GLN A 478 -1.23 5.36 -26.33
CA GLN A 478 -1.95 4.21 -26.84
C GLN A 478 -1.13 3.50 -27.93
N ARG A 479 -0.60 4.27 -28.90
CA ARG A 479 0.25 3.71 -29.97
C ARG A 479 1.50 3.02 -29.42
N LEU A 480 2.17 3.61 -28.42
CA LEU A 480 3.32 2.98 -27.78
C LEU A 480 2.92 1.72 -27.00
N SER A 481 1.74 1.69 -26.37
CA SER A 481 1.24 0.49 -25.70
C SER A 481 0.93 -0.64 -26.68
N ILE A 482 0.40 -0.30 -27.86
CA ILE A 482 0.19 -1.25 -28.96
C ILE A 482 1.54 -1.76 -29.47
N ALA A 483 2.51 -0.88 -29.72
CA ALA A 483 3.86 -1.27 -30.17
C ALA A 483 4.50 -2.24 -29.17
N ARG A 484 4.40 -1.99 -27.85
CA ARG A 484 4.91 -2.88 -26.81
C ARG A 484 4.33 -4.28 -26.89
N ALA A 485 3.03 -4.42 -27.17
CA ALA A 485 2.40 -5.73 -27.35
C ALA A 485 2.86 -6.42 -28.64
N LEU A 486 3.10 -5.64 -29.72
CA LEU A 486 3.54 -6.15 -31.03
C LEU A 486 5.00 -6.60 -31.05
N VAL A 487 5.90 -5.97 -30.27
CA VAL A 487 7.32 -6.39 -30.16
C VAL A 487 7.45 -7.88 -29.83
N LYS A 488 6.47 -8.41 -29.09
CA LYS A 488 6.41 -9.81 -28.65
C LYS A 488 6.07 -10.77 -29.79
N LYS A 489 5.49 -10.31 -30.90
CA LYS A 489 4.92 -11.10 -32.00
C LYS A 489 3.98 -12.22 -31.48
N PRO A 490 2.88 -11.84 -30.77
CA PRO A 490 2.01 -12.81 -30.12
C PRO A 490 1.18 -13.60 -31.15
N GLU A 491 0.83 -14.86 -30.81
CA GLU A 491 -0.09 -15.68 -31.59
C GLU A 491 -1.55 -15.15 -31.50
N ILE A 492 -1.90 -14.54 -30.35
CA ILE A 492 -3.19 -13.91 -30.10
C ILE A 492 -2.96 -12.48 -29.65
N LEU A 493 -3.50 -11.51 -30.39
CA LEU A 493 -3.43 -10.09 -30.06
C LEU A 493 -4.80 -9.59 -29.60
N ILE A 494 -4.87 -9.03 -28.39
CA ILE A 494 -6.08 -8.43 -27.83
C ILE A 494 -5.91 -6.92 -27.78
N LEU A 495 -6.80 -6.20 -28.42
CA LEU A 495 -6.90 -4.75 -28.45
C LEU A 495 -8.20 -4.31 -27.77
N ASP A 496 -8.16 -4.05 -26.45
CA ASP A 496 -9.33 -3.66 -25.67
C ASP A 496 -9.57 -2.16 -25.76
N ASP A 497 -10.54 -1.74 -26.56
CA ASP A 497 -10.97 -0.36 -26.85
C ASP A 497 -9.76 0.60 -27.10
N SER A 498 -8.70 0.04 -27.67
CA SER A 498 -7.41 0.69 -27.85
C SER A 498 -7.41 1.77 -28.91
N SER A 499 -8.45 1.87 -29.73
CA SER A 499 -8.60 2.88 -30.78
C SER A 499 -9.38 4.13 -30.32
N SER A 500 -9.99 4.12 -29.15
CA SER A 500 -10.82 5.23 -28.65
C SER A 500 -10.08 6.57 -28.52
N ALA A 501 -8.77 6.52 -28.26
CA ALA A 501 -7.90 7.69 -28.13
C ALA A 501 -7.21 8.10 -29.46
N LEU A 502 -7.46 7.36 -30.55
CA LEU A 502 -6.87 7.61 -31.87
C LEU A 502 -7.82 8.41 -32.78
N ASP A 503 -7.27 9.22 -33.65
CA ASP A 503 -8.00 9.82 -34.75
C ASP A 503 -8.36 8.77 -35.82
N PHE A 504 -9.42 9.03 -36.58
CA PHE A 504 -9.96 8.07 -37.56
C PHE A 504 -8.93 7.60 -38.61
N ALA A 505 -8.07 8.49 -39.07
CA ALA A 505 -7.07 8.16 -40.09
C ALA A 505 -5.97 7.24 -39.56
N THR A 506 -5.50 7.50 -38.32
CA THR A 506 -4.49 6.68 -37.65
C THR A 506 -5.07 5.33 -37.26
N ASP A 507 -6.32 5.28 -36.78
CA ASP A 507 -7.03 4.04 -36.45
C ASP A 507 -7.23 3.15 -37.69
N ALA A 508 -7.61 3.73 -38.85
CA ALA A 508 -7.75 2.98 -40.09
C ALA A 508 -6.41 2.40 -40.60
N LYS A 509 -5.31 3.18 -40.51
CA LYS A 509 -3.97 2.69 -40.84
C LYS A 509 -3.52 1.58 -39.91
N LEU A 510 -3.73 1.75 -38.61
CA LEU A 510 -3.40 0.74 -37.59
C LEU A 510 -4.13 -0.57 -37.88
N ARG A 511 -5.45 -0.54 -38.10
CA ARG A 511 -6.24 -1.73 -38.41
C ARG A 511 -5.74 -2.44 -39.66
N LYS A 512 -5.44 -1.69 -40.73
CA LYS A 512 -4.86 -2.26 -41.96
C LYS A 512 -3.49 -2.91 -41.68
N ALA A 513 -2.66 -2.30 -40.85
CA ALA A 513 -1.35 -2.83 -40.47
C ALA A 513 -1.51 -4.11 -39.59
N VAL A 514 -2.46 -4.11 -38.66
CA VAL A 514 -2.76 -5.27 -37.81
C VAL A 514 -3.34 -6.43 -38.62
N HIS A 515 -4.24 -6.16 -39.57
CA HIS A 515 -4.78 -7.20 -40.45
C HIS A 515 -3.72 -7.83 -41.36
N ASN A 516 -2.68 -7.08 -41.71
CA ASN A 516 -1.53 -7.56 -42.50
C ASN A 516 -0.39 -8.14 -41.65
N LEU A 517 -0.61 -8.39 -40.34
CA LEU A 517 0.32 -9.15 -39.52
C LEU A 517 0.47 -10.57 -40.10
N GLU A 518 1.46 -11.33 -39.58
CA GLU A 518 1.69 -12.71 -40.02
C GLU A 518 0.37 -13.49 -40.09
N GLU A 519 0.16 -14.31 -41.13
CA GLU A 519 -1.07 -15.05 -41.45
C GLU A 519 -1.64 -15.88 -40.30
N ASN A 520 -0.86 -16.08 -39.21
CA ASN A 520 -1.24 -16.87 -38.04
C ASN A 520 -1.67 -16.07 -36.81
N THR A 521 -1.58 -14.72 -36.82
CA THR A 521 -1.96 -13.90 -35.66
C THR A 521 -3.47 -13.74 -35.57
N THR A 522 -4.10 -14.29 -34.55
CA THR A 522 -5.52 -14.10 -34.26
C THR A 522 -5.74 -12.81 -33.47
N THR A 523 -6.56 -11.91 -33.98
CA THR A 523 -6.74 -10.58 -33.38
C THR A 523 -8.14 -10.40 -32.81
N PHE A 524 -8.24 -10.04 -31.52
CA PHE A 524 -9.48 -9.63 -30.87
C PHE A 524 -9.54 -8.10 -30.78
N LEU A 525 -10.51 -7.51 -31.46
CA LEU A 525 -10.76 -6.07 -31.49
C LEU A 525 -12.01 -5.75 -30.68
N VAL A 526 -11.84 -5.27 -29.47
CA VAL A 526 -12.95 -4.72 -28.68
C VAL A 526 -13.15 -3.26 -29.07
N SER A 527 -14.36 -2.93 -29.50
CA SER A 527 -14.68 -1.57 -29.92
C SER A 527 -16.14 -1.23 -29.61
N GLN A 528 -16.39 0.04 -29.34
CA GLN A 528 -17.73 0.62 -29.31
C GLN A 528 -18.13 1.18 -30.67
N ARG A 529 -17.19 1.30 -31.62
CA ARG A 529 -17.41 1.83 -32.96
C ARG A 529 -17.51 0.70 -33.97
N ILE A 530 -18.64 0.62 -34.68
CA ILE A 530 -18.85 -0.39 -35.73
C ILE A 530 -17.81 -0.24 -36.85
N ALA A 531 -17.46 0.98 -37.25
CA ALA A 531 -16.43 1.21 -38.24
C ALA A 531 -15.10 0.50 -37.93
N GLY A 532 -14.85 0.22 -36.63
CA GLY A 532 -13.66 -0.49 -36.15
C GLY A 532 -13.66 -1.98 -36.44
N ILE A 533 -14.83 -2.61 -36.49
CA ILE A 533 -15.00 -4.06 -36.53
C ILE A 533 -15.80 -4.55 -37.76
N ARG A 534 -16.31 -3.64 -38.59
CA ARG A 534 -17.17 -3.99 -39.76
C ARG A 534 -16.49 -4.99 -40.70
N GLN A 535 -15.17 -4.95 -40.82
CA GLN A 535 -14.37 -5.82 -41.68
C GLN A 535 -13.82 -7.06 -40.97
N ALA A 536 -14.23 -7.29 -39.72
CA ALA A 536 -13.80 -8.47 -38.97
C ALA A 536 -14.39 -9.74 -39.59
N ASP A 537 -13.63 -10.84 -39.56
CA ASP A 537 -14.06 -12.14 -40.07
C ASP A 537 -15.21 -12.71 -39.25
N GLN A 538 -15.26 -12.36 -37.96
CA GLN A 538 -16.30 -12.74 -37.03
C GLN A 538 -16.56 -11.58 -36.06
N ILE A 539 -17.83 -11.31 -35.80
CA ILE A 539 -18.23 -10.27 -34.84
C ILE A 539 -19.08 -10.92 -33.76
N LEU A 540 -18.68 -10.70 -32.50
CA LEU A 540 -19.40 -11.10 -31.30
C LEU A 540 -20.16 -9.89 -30.76
N VAL A 541 -21.49 -10.00 -30.70
CA VAL A 541 -22.38 -8.98 -30.17
C VAL A 541 -22.74 -9.35 -28.74
N LEU A 542 -22.30 -8.55 -27.75
CA LEU A 542 -22.58 -8.78 -26.34
C LEU A 542 -23.69 -7.84 -25.84
N GLY A 543 -24.70 -8.43 -25.18
CA GLY A 543 -25.77 -7.69 -24.49
C GLY A 543 -25.95 -8.23 -23.08
N ASN A 544 -25.87 -7.37 -22.06
CA ASN A 544 -26.09 -7.75 -20.65
C ASN A 544 -25.35 -9.02 -20.17
N GLY A 545 -24.15 -9.25 -20.68
CA GLY A 545 -23.35 -10.43 -20.32
C GLY A 545 -23.62 -11.68 -21.16
N THR A 546 -24.55 -11.65 -22.13
CA THR A 546 -24.88 -12.75 -23.02
C THR A 546 -24.41 -12.50 -24.46
N LEU A 547 -24.22 -13.55 -25.23
CA LEU A 547 -23.88 -13.47 -26.65
C LEU A 547 -25.17 -13.38 -27.50
N GLU A 548 -25.50 -12.17 -27.93
CA GLU A 548 -26.74 -11.87 -28.69
C GLU A 548 -26.59 -12.16 -30.20
N GLY A 549 -25.37 -12.15 -30.70
CA GLY A 549 -25.11 -12.44 -32.12
C GLY A 549 -23.64 -12.83 -32.35
N ASN A 550 -23.47 -13.73 -33.33
CA ASN A 550 -22.16 -14.22 -33.74
C ASN A 550 -22.17 -14.46 -35.26
N GLY A 551 -21.36 -13.75 -36.03
CA GLY A 551 -21.29 -13.87 -37.48
C GLY A 551 -20.56 -12.70 -38.12
N THR A 552 -20.63 -12.63 -39.45
CA THR A 552 -20.09 -11.48 -40.23
C THR A 552 -21.01 -10.25 -40.11
N HIS A 553 -20.54 -9.10 -40.56
CA HIS A 553 -21.37 -7.89 -40.61
C HIS A 553 -22.69 -8.11 -41.36
N ASP A 554 -22.62 -8.71 -42.55
CA ASP A 554 -23.79 -8.91 -43.42
C ASP A 554 -24.78 -9.91 -42.84
N GLU A 555 -24.32 -10.94 -42.13
CA GLU A 555 -25.13 -11.90 -41.40
C GLU A 555 -25.82 -11.25 -40.22
N LEU A 556 -25.11 -10.51 -39.42
CA LEU A 556 -25.62 -9.84 -38.21
C LEU A 556 -26.62 -8.73 -38.54
N MET A 557 -26.46 -8.05 -39.65
CA MET A 557 -27.44 -7.09 -40.15
C MET A 557 -28.80 -7.76 -40.46
N LYS A 558 -28.80 -9.06 -40.80
CA LYS A 558 -30.02 -9.82 -41.07
C LYS A 558 -30.58 -10.49 -39.81
N THR A 559 -29.71 -10.99 -38.95
CA THR A 559 -30.11 -11.93 -37.89
C THR A 559 -30.14 -11.33 -36.48
N CYS A 560 -29.38 -10.27 -36.20
CA CYS A 560 -29.20 -9.71 -34.86
C CYS A 560 -29.80 -8.29 -34.74
N GLU A 561 -30.89 -8.19 -33.95
CA GLU A 561 -31.56 -6.90 -33.72
C GLU A 561 -30.67 -5.92 -32.96
N VAL A 562 -29.99 -6.37 -31.91
CA VAL A 562 -29.06 -5.55 -31.10
C VAL A 562 -27.95 -4.99 -31.96
N TYR A 563 -27.42 -5.78 -32.91
CA TYR A 563 -26.39 -5.28 -33.83
C TYR A 563 -26.93 -4.19 -34.76
N ARG A 564 -28.13 -4.34 -35.31
CA ARG A 564 -28.79 -3.33 -36.12
C ARG A 564 -29.06 -2.04 -35.35
N GLU A 565 -29.50 -2.13 -34.12
CA GLU A 565 -29.72 -0.97 -33.26
C GLU A 565 -28.41 -0.20 -33.04
N ILE A 566 -27.31 -0.88 -32.69
CA ILE A 566 -26.01 -0.28 -32.54
C ILE A 566 -25.54 0.34 -33.86
N TYR A 567 -25.77 -0.36 -34.99
CA TYR A 567 -25.38 0.13 -36.32
C TYR A 567 -26.10 1.44 -36.67
N PHE A 568 -27.43 1.44 -36.60
CA PHE A 568 -28.22 2.62 -36.96
C PHE A 568 -28.13 3.76 -35.96
N SER A 569 -27.67 3.50 -34.74
CA SER A 569 -27.32 4.57 -33.83
C SER A 569 -26.08 5.35 -34.28
N GLN A 570 -25.16 4.69 -35.02
CA GLN A 570 -23.93 5.29 -35.54
C GLN A 570 -24.06 5.77 -36.99
N PHE A 571 -24.95 5.18 -37.78
CA PHE A 571 -25.22 5.48 -39.19
C PHE A 571 -26.72 5.70 -39.41
N PRO A 572 -27.34 6.77 -38.88
CA PRO A 572 -28.79 7.00 -38.99
C PRO A 572 -29.30 7.16 -40.42
N GLU A 573 -28.46 7.71 -41.31
CA GLU A 573 -28.77 7.93 -42.71
C GLU A 573 -28.97 6.60 -43.49
N GLU A 574 -28.32 5.53 -43.10
CA GLU A 574 -28.44 4.23 -43.77
C GLU A 574 -29.72 3.46 -43.33
N ARG A 575 -30.37 3.90 -42.23
CA ARG A 575 -31.57 3.23 -41.71
C ARG A 575 -32.73 3.27 -42.70
N ALA A 576 -32.95 4.40 -43.35
CA ALA A 576 -34.05 4.56 -44.31
C ALA A 576 -33.84 3.71 -45.57
N ALA A 577 -32.59 3.62 -46.05
CA ALA A 577 -32.24 2.77 -47.21
C ALA A 577 -32.46 1.27 -46.88
N TYR A 578 -32.00 0.84 -45.70
CA TYR A 578 -32.15 -0.54 -45.25
C TYR A 578 -33.64 -0.97 -45.09
N ASN A 579 -34.48 -0.10 -44.52
CA ASN A 579 -35.92 -0.39 -44.36
C ASN A 579 -36.64 -0.52 -45.73
N ASN A 580 -36.22 0.26 -46.72
CA ASN A 580 -36.77 0.17 -48.07
C ASN A 580 -36.36 -1.12 -48.79
N GLU A 581 -35.14 -1.63 -48.59
CA GLU A 581 -34.63 -2.86 -49.20
C GLU A 581 -35.16 -4.11 -48.50
N SER A 582 -35.35 -4.07 -47.17
CA SER A 582 -35.77 -5.23 -46.36
C SER A 582 -37.27 -5.41 -46.27
N GLY A 583 -38.09 -4.52 -46.83
CA GLY A 583 -39.55 -4.62 -46.84
C GLY A 583 -40.22 -4.52 -45.46
N VAL A 584 -39.48 -4.10 -44.45
CA VAL A 584 -39.99 -3.86 -43.08
C VAL A 584 -40.66 -2.48 -43.08
N ILE A 585 -41.97 -2.46 -43.23
CA ILE A 585 -42.81 -1.28 -43.05
C ILE A 585 -42.71 -0.88 -41.56
N ALA A 586 -42.36 0.38 -41.27
CA ALA A 586 -42.20 0.98 -39.95
C ALA A 586 -43.47 0.88 -39.08
#